data_0537ac5d1204a078f31a643f2d9808e7
#
_entry.id   0537ac5d1204a078f31a643f2d9808e7
#
_cell.length_a   1.000
_cell.length_b   1.000
_cell.length_c   1.000
_cell.angle_alpha   90.00
_cell.angle_beta   90.00
_cell.angle_gamma   90.00
#
_symmetry.space_group_name_H-M   'P 1'
#
loop_
_entity.id
_entity.type
_entity.pdbx_description
1 polymer ?
#
loop_
_entity_poly.entity_id
_entity_poly.type
_entity_poly.pdbx_seq_one_letter_code
_entity_poly.pdbx_strand_id
1 'polypeptide(L)'
;MIKKVLVGDEKYKVLIGKNKIFKNYLPSAVSKNNKIFIITDKNIPTAYIELIKKSIPSNKVTDLIKIKPGEESKSFTNFQMILNKLAKKKYDRSDCIVAIGGGVVGDLSGFVAASFMRGIDYIQIPTSLLAQVDSSVGGKTAINIESGKNLVGAFKNPKLVLISSTLLKSLPEREFKSGIAEIIKYGLIYNKKIFNIFDKQHKQILKRNQRVIEELIHESVKTKAKIVTEDEREL
;
A
#
# COMPACT_ATOMS: atom_id res chain seq x y z
N MET A 1 8.72 4.42 17.74
CA MET A 1 7.68 5.49 17.74
C MET A 1 6.89 5.36 16.45
N ILE A 2 5.58 5.57 16.48
CA ILE A 2 4.75 5.54 15.25
C ILE A 2 4.70 6.97 14.71
N LYS A 3 4.99 7.12 13.40
CA LYS A 3 4.87 8.39 12.69
C LYS A 3 3.55 8.41 11.92
N LYS A 4 2.86 9.55 11.91
CA LYS A 4 1.57 9.76 11.23
C LYS A 4 1.73 10.86 10.20
N VAL A 5 1.24 10.61 8.99
CA VAL A 5 1.10 11.61 7.92
C VAL A 5 -0.37 11.66 7.49
N LEU A 6 -0.91 12.85 7.31
CA LEU A 6 -2.24 13.10 6.75
C LEU A 6 -2.09 13.38 5.26
N VAL A 7 -3.03 12.93 4.48
CA VAL A 7 -3.02 13.08 3.01
C VAL A 7 -4.34 13.68 2.56
N GLY A 8 -4.26 14.67 1.68
CA GLY A 8 -5.41 15.28 1.02
C GLY A 8 -6.43 15.87 2.01
N ASP A 9 -6.15 17.00 2.62
CA ASP A 9 -7.05 17.68 3.58
C ASP A 9 -7.68 16.71 4.60
N GLU A 10 -6.83 15.86 5.19
CA GLU A 10 -7.20 14.82 6.15
C GLU A 10 -8.08 13.68 5.61
N LYS A 11 -8.19 13.50 4.28
CA LYS A 11 -9.01 12.43 3.68
C LYS A 11 -8.63 11.05 4.24
N TYR A 12 -7.34 10.79 4.49
CA TYR A 12 -6.88 9.56 5.14
C TYR A 12 -5.53 9.69 5.84
N LYS A 13 -5.17 8.66 6.60
CA LYS A 13 -3.94 8.60 7.39
C LYS A 13 -2.98 7.57 6.85
N VAL A 14 -1.69 7.92 6.81
CA VAL A 14 -0.58 6.99 6.63
C VAL A 14 0.14 6.84 7.96
N LEU A 15 0.23 5.63 8.49
CA LEU A 15 0.90 5.31 9.74
C LEU A 15 2.15 4.48 9.44
N ILE A 16 3.30 4.93 9.96
CA ILE A 16 4.61 4.34 9.69
C ILE A 16 5.22 3.86 11.01
N GLY A 17 5.64 2.61 11.06
CA GLY A 17 6.26 2.04 12.25
C GLY A 17 6.72 0.60 12.07
N LYS A 18 6.81 -0.14 13.19
CA LYS A 18 7.11 -1.57 13.20
C LYS A 18 5.81 -2.39 13.20
N ASN A 19 5.91 -3.70 13.11
CA ASN A 19 4.76 -4.62 13.03
C ASN A 19 3.66 -4.43 14.10
N LYS A 20 3.98 -3.83 15.25
CA LYS A 20 2.97 -3.50 16.27
C LYS A 20 1.85 -2.59 15.76
N ILE A 21 2.08 -1.85 14.66
CA ILE A 21 1.04 -0.98 14.07
C ILE A 21 -0.17 -1.79 13.61
N PHE A 22 0.01 -3.02 13.13
CA PHE A 22 -1.11 -3.85 12.68
C PHE A 22 -2.05 -4.14 13.85
N LYS A 23 -1.52 -4.67 14.96
CA LYS A 23 -2.31 -4.97 16.17
C LYS A 23 -2.96 -3.71 16.78
N ASN A 24 -2.29 -2.56 16.69
CA ASN A 24 -2.77 -1.33 17.32
C ASN A 24 -3.84 -0.60 16.52
N TYR A 25 -3.82 -0.69 15.19
CA TYR A 25 -4.68 0.16 14.35
C TYR A 25 -5.63 -0.61 13.45
N LEU A 26 -5.31 -1.83 13.03
CA LEU A 26 -6.17 -2.59 12.15
C LEU A 26 -7.53 -2.92 12.78
N PRO A 27 -7.61 -3.31 14.08
CA PRO A 27 -8.91 -3.59 14.73
C PRO A 27 -9.88 -2.42 14.68
N SER A 28 -9.41 -1.20 14.99
CA SER A 28 -10.25 0.00 14.94
C SER A 28 -10.61 0.40 13.50
N ALA A 29 -9.68 0.22 12.57
CA ALA A 29 -9.91 0.55 11.15
C ALA A 29 -11.01 -0.31 10.52
N VAL A 30 -11.11 -1.59 10.91
CA VAL A 30 -12.12 -2.53 10.40
C VAL A 30 -13.32 -2.72 11.36
N SER A 31 -13.44 -1.92 12.41
CA SER A 31 -14.47 -2.12 13.46
C SER A 31 -15.89 -2.14 12.92
N LYS A 32 -16.18 -1.28 11.93
CA LYS A 32 -17.51 -1.16 11.30
C LYS A 32 -17.76 -2.17 10.17
N ASN A 33 -16.73 -2.92 9.73
CA ASN A 33 -16.86 -3.87 8.64
C ASN A 33 -17.14 -5.27 9.16
N ASN A 34 -18.03 -6.04 8.52
CA ASN A 34 -18.37 -7.40 8.93
C ASN A 34 -17.43 -8.43 8.31
N LYS A 35 -17.10 -8.24 7.03
CA LYS A 35 -16.22 -9.14 6.29
C LYS A 35 -14.99 -8.39 5.78
N ILE A 36 -13.87 -9.09 5.74
CA ILE A 36 -12.59 -8.56 5.30
C ILE A 36 -12.06 -9.45 4.17
N PHE A 37 -11.88 -8.87 2.99
CA PHE A 37 -11.32 -9.57 1.84
C PHE A 37 -9.85 -9.20 1.66
N ILE A 38 -8.95 -10.14 1.91
CA ILE A 38 -7.51 -9.92 1.79
C ILE A 38 -7.08 -10.24 0.36
N ILE A 39 -6.42 -9.30 -0.30
CA ILE A 39 -5.78 -9.49 -1.60
C ILE A 39 -4.26 -9.38 -1.40
N THR A 40 -3.54 -10.39 -1.87
CA THR A 40 -2.06 -10.44 -1.79
C THR A 40 -1.50 -11.16 -3.02
N ASP A 41 -0.18 -11.20 -3.18
CA ASP A 41 0.47 -12.02 -4.18
C ASP A 41 1.21 -13.23 -3.56
N LYS A 42 1.60 -14.18 -4.42
CA LYS A 42 2.22 -15.44 -4.00
C LYS A 42 3.65 -15.28 -3.45
N ASN A 43 4.31 -14.14 -3.71
CA ASN A 43 5.68 -13.88 -3.22
C ASN A 43 5.68 -13.33 -1.79
N ILE A 44 4.52 -12.90 -1.28
CA ILE A 44 4.45 -12.39 0.10
C ILE A 44 4.59 -13.55 1.08
N PRO A 45 5.58 -13.50 1.99
CA PRO A 45 5.79 -14.55 2.98
C PRO A 45 4.51 -14.81 3.80
N THR A 46 4.15 -16.08 3.93
CA THR A 46 2.96 -16.48 4.70
C THR A 46 2.98 -15.94 6.13
N ALA A 47 4.16 -15.85 6.75
CA ALA A 47 4.31 -15.29 8.08
C ALA A 47 3.82 -13.82 8.17
N TYR A 48 3.99 -13.00 7.12
CA TYR A 48 3.48 -11.62 7.11
C TYR A 48 1.97 -11.59 6.97
N ILE A 49 1.41 -12.44 6.10
CA ILE A 49 -0.04 -12.57 5.92
C ILE A 49 -0.69 -12.99 7.24
N GLU A 50 -0.15 -14.01 7.90
CA GLU A 50 -0.68 -14.51 9.17
C GLU A 50 -0.54 -13.48 10.31
N LEU A 51 0.57 -12.72 10.36
CA LEU A 51 0.74 -11.63 11.31
C LEU A 51 -0.38 -10.58 11.17
N ILE A 52 -0.70 -10.22 9.93
CA ILE A 52 -1.73 -9.22 9.64
C ILE A 52 -3.13 -9.80 9.92
N LYS A 53 -3.41 -11.03 9.48
CA LYS A 53 -4.68 -11.73 9.78
C LYS A 53 -4.96 -11.83 11.28
N LYS A 54 -3.96 -12.21 12.08
CA LYS A 54 -4.07 -12.26 13.55
C LYS A 54 -4.32 -10.90 14.20
N SER A 55 -4.12 -9.80 13.47
CA SER A 55 -4.43 -8.44 13.91
C SER A 55 -5.86 -8.01 13.57
N ILE A 56 -6.58 -8.77 12.76
CA ILE A 56 -8.01 -8.60 12.49
C ILE A 56 -8.79 -9.27 13.62
N PRO A 57 -9.83 -8.62 14.19
CA PRO A 57 -10.63 -9.23 15.25
C PRO A 57 -11.26 -10.57 14.83
N SER A 58 -11.24 -11.56 15.70
CA SER A 58 -11.69 -12.93 15.41
C SER A 58 -13.19 -13.06 15.07
N ASN A 59 -14.00 -12.08 15.45
CA ASN A 59 -15.42 -12.02 15.10
C ASN A 59 -15.67 -11.56 13.65
N LYS A 60 -14.63 -11.23 12.88
CA LYS A 60 -14.76 -10.84 11.46
C LYS A 60 -14.58 -12.05 10.55
N VAL A 61 -15.45 -12.17 9.55
CA VAL A 61 -15.25 -13.14 8.47
C VAL A 61 -14.09 -12.67 7.59
N THR A 62 -13.10 -13.53 7.37
CA THR A 62 -11.91 -13.16 6.60
C THR A 62 -11.70 -14.15 5.46
N ASP A 63 -11.73 -13.65 4.22
CA ASP A 63 -11.35 -14.41 3.02
C ASP A 63 -10.00 -13.90 2.48
N LEU A 64 -9.28 -14.77 1.77
CA LEU A 64 -7.98 -14.48 1.17
C LEU A 64 -7.95 -14.91 -0.30
N ILE A 65 -7.37 -14.06 -1.13
CA ILE A 65 -6.96 -14.42 -2.49
C ILE A 65 -5.48 -14.09 -2.70
N LYS A 66 -4.75 -15.01 -3.36
CA LYS A 66 -3.37 -14.80 -3.79
C LYS A 66 -3.33 -14.71 -5.31
N ILE A 67 -2.95 -13.56 -5.84
CA ILE A 67 -2.70 -13.41 -7.28
C ILE A 67 -1.27 -13.85 -7.64
N LYS A 68 -0.99 -14.02 -8.93
CA LYS A 68 0.37 -14.24 -9.44
C LYS A 68 1.18 -12.94 -9.23
N PRO A 69 2.45 -12.99 -8.81
CA PRO A 69 3.27 -11.79 -8.72
C PRO A 69 3.61 -11.24 -10.12
N GLY A 70 3.90 -9.96 -10.20
CA GLY A 70 4.32 -9.29 -11.43
C GLY A 70 3.26 -8.38 -12.03
N GLU A 71 3.71 -7.45 -12.87
CA GLU A 71 2.91 -6.38 -13.47
C GLU A 71 1.75 -6.93 -14.34
N GLU A 72 1.91 -8.10 -14.96
CA GLU A 72 0.87 -8.80 -15.74
C GLU A 72 -0.39 -9.09 -14.93
N SER A 73 -0.29 -9.13 -13.61
CA SER A 73 -1.44 -9.33 -12.73
C SER A 73 -2.35 -8.13 -12.60
N LYS A 74 -1.91 -6.93 -13.03
CA LYS A 74 -2.75 -5.75 -13.16
C LYS A 74 -3.58 -5.84 -14.45
N SER A 75 -4.54 -6.75 -14.51
CA SER A 75 -5.30 -7.09 -15.72
C SER A 75 -6.80 -7.16 -15.48
N PHE A 76 -7.58 -6.99 -16.55
CA PHE A 76 -9.03 -7.22 -16.52
C PHE A 76 -9.40 -8.62 -16.02
N THR A 77 -8.62 -9.64 -16.37
CA THR A 77 -8.87 -11.03 -15.94
C THR A 77 -8.83 -11.15 -14.41
N ASN A 78 -7.79 -10.63 -13.77
CA ASN A 78 -7.70 -10.66 -12.31
C ASN A 78 -8.73 -9.73 -11.66
N PHE A 79 -8.98 -8.55 -12.23
CA PHE A 79 -10.00 -7.63 -11.77
C PHE A 79 -11.39 -8.32 -11.75
N GLN A 80 -11.81 -8.90 -12.86
CA GLN A 80 -13.08 -9.61 -12.97
C GLN A 80 -13.17 -10.82 -12.04
N MET A 81 -12.08 -11.61 -11.94
CA MET A 81 -12.01 -12.75 -11.04
C MET A 81 -12.23 -12.35 -9.58
N ILE A 82 -11.64 -11.24 -9.14
CA ILE A 82 -11.79 -10.75 -7.76
C ILE A 82 -13.21 -10.25 -7.53
N LEU A 83 -13.80 -9.48 -8.46
CA LEU A 83 -15.18 -9.00 -8.37
C LEU A 83 -16.16 -10.17 -8.27
N ASN A 84 -16.02 -11.19 -9.11
CA ASN A 84 -16.86 -12.39 -9.07
C ASN A 84 -16.73 -13.13 -7.75
N LYS A 85 -15.52 -13.18 -7.16
CA LYS A 85 -15.29 -13.84 -5.87
C LYS A 85 -15.94 -13.06 -4.73
N LEU A 86 -15.85 -11.73 -4.73
CA LEU A 86 -16.55 -10.88 -3.77
C LEU A 86 -18.07 -11.09 -3.85
N ALA A 87 -18.65 -11.06 -5.06
CA ALA A 87 -20.07 -11.28 -5.28
C ALA A 87 -20.53 -12.67 -4.83
N LYS A 88 -19.80 -13.74 -5.22
CA LYS A 88 -20.10 -15.14 -4.83
C LYS A 88 -20.08 -15.32 -3.31
N LYS A 89 -19.18 -14.62 -2.62
CA LYS A 89 -19.05 -14.64 -1.16
C LYS A 89 -20.01 -13.67 -0.46
N LYS A 90 -20.90 -13.01 -1.21
CA LYS A 90 -21.90 -12.07 -0.70
C LYS A 90 -21.27 -10.95 0.14
N TYR A 91 -20.15 -10.38 -0.35
CA TYR A 91 -19.61 -9.12 0.15
C TYR A 91 -20.53 -7.97 -0.23
N ASP A 92 -20.61 -6.95 0.60
CA ASP A 92 -21.41 -5.75 0.35
C ASP A 92 -20.60 -4.46 0.61
N ARG A 93 -21.28 -3.30 0.47
CA ARG A 93 -20.60 -2.01 0.60
C ARG A 93 -20.14 -1.67 2.02
N SER A 94 -20.59 -2.40 3.03
CA SER A 94 -20.17 -2.24 4.43
C SER A 94 -18.89 -3.04 4.75
N ASP A 95 -18.43 -3.87 3.83
CA ASP A 95 -17.23 -4.70 3.99
C ASP A 95 -15.95 -3.96 3.57
N CYS A 96 -14.80 -4.59 3.77
CA CYS A 96 -13.51 -3.95 3.53
C CYS A 96 -12.55 -4.87 2.77
N ILE A 97 -11.78 -4.28 1.85
CA ILE A 97 -10.63 -4.95 1.23
C ILE A 97 -9.36 -4.57 2.00
N VAL A 98 -8.50 -5.54 2.29
CA VAL A 98 -7.15 -5.33 2.83
C VAL A 98 -6.14 -5.79 1.77
N ALA A 99 -5.42 -4.85 1.18
CA ALA A 99 -4.38 -5.09 0.19
C ALA A 99 -3.02 -5.28 0.88
N ILE A 100 -2.42 -6.46 0.76
CA ILE A 100 -1.10 -6.79 1.34
C ILE A 100 -0.14 -7.10 0.19
N GLY A 101 0.70 -6.15 -0.21
CA GLY A 101 1.59 -6.37 -1.36
C GLY A 101 2.31 -5.12 -1.84
N GLY A 102 2.98 -5.22 -2.97
CA GLY A 102 3.59 -4.11 -3.69
C GLY A 102 2.55 -3.26 -4.45
N GLY A 103 3.02 -2.37 -5.32
CA GLY A 103 2.17 -1.48 -6.12
C GLY A 103 1.12 -2.22 -6.94
N VAL A 104 1.48 -3.36 -7.56
CA VAL A 104 0.55 -4.20 -8.34
C VAL A 104 -0.68 -4.60 -7.51
N VAL A 105 -0.46 -5.09 -6.29
CA VAL A 105 -1.55 -5.50 -5.39
C VAL A 105 -2.34 -4.27 -4.93
N GLY A 106 -1.66 -3.18 -4.61
CA GLY A 106 -2.29 -1.93 -4.18
C GLY A 106 -3.23 -1.35 -5.25
N ASP A 107 -2.72 -1.20 -6.47
CA ASP A 107 -3.46 -0.61 -7.58
C ASP A 107 -4.67 -1.47 -7.98
N LEU A 108 -4.46 -2.78 -8.16
CA LEU A 108 -5.55 -3.70 -8.51
C LEU A 108 -6.62 -3.72 -7.40
N SER A 109 -6.21 -3.81 -6.13
CA SER A 109 -7.15 -3.85 -5.02
C SER A 109 -7.92 -2.55 -4.84
N GLY A 110 -7.26 -1.42 -5.03
CA GLY A 110 -7.89 -0.11 -4.97
C GLY A 110 -8.91 0.09 -6.11
N PHE A 111 -8.60 -0.37 -7.33
CA PHE A 111 -9.52 -0.30 -8.45
C PHE A 111 -10.73 -1.25 -8.26
N VAL A 112 -10.50 -2.46 -7.73
CA VAL A 112 -11.59 -3.35 -7.29
C VAL A 112 -12.46 -2.65 -6.24
N ALA A 113 -11.85 -2.03 -5.23
CA ALA A 113 -12.57 -1.33 -4.18
C ALA A 113 -13.35 -0.11 -4.70
N ALA A 114 -12.84 0.58 -5.71
CA ALA A 114 -13.54 1.69 -6.35
C ALA A 114 -14.78 1.22 -7.13
N SER A 115 -14.69 0.06 -7.75
CA SER A 115 -15.71 -0.45 -8.70
C SER A 115 -16.76 -1.31 -8.02
N PHE A 116 -16.40 -2.15 -7.06
CA PHE A 116 -17.34 -3.07 -6.40
C PHE A 116 -18.38 -2.28 -5.62
N MET A 117 -19.68 -2.56 -5.88
CA MET A 117 -20.83 -1.89 -5.23
C MET A 117 -20.79 -0.34 -5.30
N ARG A 118 -20.12 0.23 -6.31
CA ARG A 118 -19.84 1.67 -6.52
C ARG A 118 -18.90 2.27 -5.45
N GLY A 119 -18.15 1.44 -4.77
CA GLY A 119 -17.13 1.82 -3.79
C GLY A 119 -17.33 1.16 -2.44
N ILE A 120 -16.27 0.46 -2.00
CA ILE A 120 -16.17 -0.10 -0.65
C ILE A 120 -14.90 0.42 0.04
N ASP A 121 -14.82 0.21 1.36
CA ASP A 121 -13.62 0.54 2.11
C ASP A 121 -12.43 -0.29 1.65
N TYR A 122 -11.22 0.31 1.60
CA TYR A 122 -10.01 -0.48 1.48
C TYR A 122 -8.87 0.09 2.32
N ILE A 123 -7.99 -0.80 2.76
CA ILE A 123 -6.80 -0.52 3.57
C ILE A 123 -5.60 -1.05 2.82
N GLN A 124 -4.52 -0.26 2.74
CA GLN A 124 -3.26 -0.69 2.14
C GLN A 124 -2.21 -1.03 3.18
N ILE A 125 -1.51 -2.15 2.95
CA ILE A 125 -0.35 -2.60 3.71
C ILE A 125 0.78 -2.86 2.69
N PRO A 126 1.51 -1.80 2.28
CA PRO A 126 2.53 -1.92 1.25
C PRO A 126 3.75 -2.69 1.75
N THR A 127 4.25 -3.63 0.94
CA THR A 127 5.34 -4.54 1.29
C THR A 127 6.61 -4.33 0.47
N SER A 128 6.58 -3.56 -0.61
CA SER A 128 7.77 -3.11 -1.33
C SER A 128 8.13 -1.68 -0.94
N LEU A 129 9.41 -1.30 -1.07
CA LEU A 129 9.85 0.04 -0.71
C LEU A 129 9.20 1.09 -1.61
N LEU A 130 9.12 0.84 -2.93
CA LEU A 130 8.44 1.73 -3.87
C LEU A 130 6.97 1.96 -3.47
N ALA A 131 6.25 0.91 -3.08
CA ALA A 131 4.88 1.06 -2.62
C ALA A 131 4.78 1.82 -1.29
N GLN A 132 5.74 1.67 -0.39
CA GLN A 132 5.76 2.38 0.89
C GLN A 132 6.01 3.88 0.76
N VAL A 133 6.77 4.31 -0.27
CA VAL A 133 7.17 5.72 -0.43
C VAL A 133 6.38 6.48 -1.49
N ASP A 134 5.69 5.78 -2.39
CA ASP A 134 5.02 6.38 -3.54
C ASP A 134 3.62 5.80 -3.78
N SER A 135 3.48 4.60 -4.37
CA SER A 135 2.21 4.14 -4.95
C SER A 135 1.08 3.93 -3.94
N SER A 136 1.35 3.81 -2.63
CA SER A 136 0.29 3.75 -1.61
C SER A 136 -0.26 5.13 -1.22
N VAL A 137 0.25 6.22 -1.79
CA VAL A 137 -0.12 7.60 -1.47
C VAL A 137 -0.63 8.30 -2.73
N GLY A 138 -1.83 8.91 -2.66
CA GLY A 138 -2.41 9.65 -3.78
C GLY A 138 -3.67 9.03 -4.39
N GLY A 139 -4.01 7.79 -4.01
CA GLY A 139 -5.26 7.16 -4.42
C GLY A 139 -5.37 6.78 -5.90
N LYS A 140 -4.29 6.88 -6.67
CA LYS A 140 -4.24 6.41 -8.05
C LYS A 140 -4.30 4.89 -8.07
N THR A 141 -5.35 4.33 -8.66
CA THR A 141 -5.56 2.88 -8.76
C THR A 141 -5.91 2.50 -10.19
N ALA A 142 -5.29 1.45 -10.73
CA ALA A 142 -5.46 1.13 -12.13
C ALA A 142 -5.12 -0.33 -12.45
N ILE A 143 -5.51 -0.72 -13.66
CA ILE A 143 -5.08 -1.94 -14.34
C ILE A 143 -4.47 -1.59 -15.70
N ASN A 144 -3.77 -2.56 -16.27
CA ASN A 144 -3.16 -2.45 -17.59
C ASN A 144 -4.10 -3.03 -18.64
N ILE A 145 -4.00 -2.52 -19.86
CA ILE A 145 -4.65 -3.04 -21.07
C ILE A 145 -3.57 -3.23 -22.16
N GLU A 146 -3.92 -3.85 -23.27
CA GLU A 146 -2.99 -4.09 -24.37
C GLU A 146 -2.31 -2.81 -24.87
N SER A 147 -3.04 -1.70 -24.89
CA SER A 147 -2.55 -0.39 -25.37
C SER A 147 -1.60 0.31 -24.41
N GLY A 148 -1.48 -0.15 -23.15
CA GLY A 148 -0.56 0.48 -22.20
C GLY A 148 -0.87 0.21 -20.73
N LYS A 149 0.06 0.68 -19.89
CA LYS A 149 -0.03 0.55 -18.44
C LYS A 149 -0.91 1.65 -17.84
N ASN A 150 -1.67 1.29 -16.79
CA ASN A 150 -2.44 2.22 -15.95
C ASN A 150 -3.50 3.07 -16.70
N LEU A 151 -3.94 2.64 -17.86
CA LEU A 151 -4.89 3.43 -18.68
C LEU A 151 -6.34 3.28 -18.21
N VAL A 152 -6.65 2.25 -17.44
CA VAL A 152 -8.00 2.02 -16.90
C VAL A 152 -7.94 1.99 -15.39
N GLY A 153 -8.61 2.90 -14.72
CA GLY A 153 -8.54 3.01 -13.27
C GLY A 153 -9.48 4.06 -12.68
N ALA A 154 -9.28 4.33 -11.42
CA ALA A 154 -10.04 5.33 -10.67
C ALA A 154 -9.17 5.96 -9.57
N PHE A 155 -9.50 7.18 -9.18
CA PHE A 155 -9.00 7.76 -7.94
C PHE A 155 -9.80 7.19 -6.76
N LYS A 156 -9.16 6.39 -5.94
CA LYS A 156 -9.75 5.79 -4.74
C LYS A 156 -8.80 5.93 -3.56
N ASN A 157 -9.08 6.84 -2.67
CA ASN A 157 -8.29 6.98 -1.45
C ASN A 157 -8.52 5.79 -0.51
N PRO A 158 -7.45 5.20 0.06
CA PRO A 158 -7.59 4.18 1.08
C PRO A 158 -8.14 4.79 2.37
N LYS A 159 -8.88 4.03 3.15
CA LYS A 159 -9.29 4.43 4.50
C LYS A 159 -8.09 4.60 5.44
N LEU A 160 -7.05 3.81 5.23
CA LEU A 160 -5.84 3.79 6.02
C LEU A 160 -4.71 3.13 5.24
N VAL A 161 -3.49 3.65 5.39
CA VAL A 161 -2.26 2.99 4.95
C VAL A 161 -1.41 2.64 6.17
N LEU A 162 -1.01 1.36 6.29
CA LEU A 162 -0.17 0.87 7.38
C LEU A 162 1.19 0.43 6.82
N ILE A 163 2.22 1.21 7.08
CA ILE A 163 3.58 0.96 6.59
C ILE A 163 4.45 0.39 7.70
N SER A 164 4.98 -0.82 7.48
CA SER A 164 6.00 -1.40 8.36
C SER A 164 7.28 -1.65 7.59
N SER A 165 8.36 -0.97 7.98
CA SER A 165 9.70 -1.19 7.45
C SER A 165 10.19 -2.64 7.65
N THR A 166 9.64 -3.36 8.62
CA THR A 166 9.97 -4.77 8.89
C THR A 166 9.58 -5.68 7.73
N LEU A 167 8.53 -5.33 6.96
CA LEU A 167 8.10 -6.10 5.78
C LEU A 167 9.12 -6.06 4.64
N LEU A 168 10.04 -5.08 4.64
CA LEU A 168 11.09 -4.95 3.63
C LEU A 168 12.23 -5.97 3.81
N LYS A 169 12.27 -6.73 4.90
CA LYS A 169 13.34 -7.72 5.14
C LYS A 169 13.41 -8.82 4.08
N SER A 170 12.26 -9.21 3.54
CA SER A 170 12.17 -10.23 2.48
C SER A 170 12.21 -9.64 1.07
N LEU A 171 12.28 -8.32 0.92
CA LEU A 171 12.25 -7.67 -0.37
C LEU A 171 13.54 -7.93 -1.15
N PRO A 172 13.47 -8.45 -2.40
CA PRO A 172 14.63 -8.65 -3.25
C PRO A 172 15.43 -7.35 -3.45
N GLU A 173 16.74 -7.48 -3.65
CA GLU A 173 17.62 -6.31 -3.76
C GLU A 173 17.24 -5.38 -4.92
N ARG A 174 16.86 -5.94 -6.07
CA ARG A 174 16.40 -5.18 -7.23
C ARG A 174 15.20 -4.31 -6.89
N GLU A 175 14.21 -4.86 -6.21
CA GLU A 175 13.00 -4.13 -5.81
C GLU A 175 13.30 -3.08 -4.73
N PHE A 176 14.25 -3.37 -3.85
CA PHE A 176 14.70 -2.39 -2.86
C PHE A 176 15.39 -1.20 -3.56
N LYS A 177 16.29 -1.46 -4.51
CA LYS A 177 16.97 -0.42 -5.29
C LYS A 177 15.99 0.43 -6.10
N SER A 178 14.94 -0.18 -6.66
CA SER A 178 13.86 0.56 -7.34
C SER A 178 13.19 1.58 -6.42
N GLY A 179 12.85 1.19 -5.19
CA GLY A 179 12.30 2.13 -4.21
C GLY A 179 13.29 3.21 -3.78
N ILE A 180 14.59 2.87 -3.69
CA ILE A 180 15.64 3.85 -3.39
C ILE A 180 15.73 4.92 -4.50
N ALA A 181 15.61 4.54 -5.77
CA ALA A 181 15.62 5.49 -6.88
C ALA A 181 14.48 6.52 -6.77
N GLU A 182 13.29 6.08 -6.38
CA GLU A 182 12.16 6.98 -6.15
C GLU A 182 12.40 7.94 -4.97
N ILE A 183 12.99 7.44 -3.87
CA ILE A 183 13.35 8.29 -2.73
C ILE A 183 14.38 9.36 -3.15
N ILE A 184 15.39 8.98 -3.95
CA ILE A 184 16.37 9.94 -4.49
C ILE A 184 15.69 10.99 -5.35
N LYS A 185 14.75 10.60 -6.20
CA LYS A 185 13.94 11.52 -7.01
C LYS A 185 13.28 12.60 -6.14
N TYR A 186 12.63 12.23 -5.04
CA TYR A 186 12.07 13.19 -4.09
C TYR A 186 13.13 14.11 -3.46
N GLY A 187 14.30 13.56 -3.18
CA GLY A 187 15.43 14.33 -2.65
C GLY A 187 15.93 15.41 -3.61
N LEU A 188 16.02 15.08 -4.89
CA LEU A 188 16.52 15.97 -5.92
C LEU A 188 15.51 17.06 -6.29
N ILE A 189 14.23 16.70 -6.38
CA ILE A 189 13.19 17.62 -6.89
C ILE A 189 12.62 18.50 -5.78
N TYR A 190 12.46 17.96 -4.56
CA TYR A 190 11.58 18.60 -3.58
C TYR A 190 12.10 18.66 -2.14
N ASN A 191 12.84 17.66 -1.66
CA ASN A 191 13.12 17.51 -0.23
C ASN A 191 14.62 17.35 0.08
N LYS A 192 15.31 18.48 0.29
CA LYS A 192 16.74 18.52 0.64
C LYS A 192 17.11 17.64 1.86
N LYS A 193 16.17 17.39 2.78
CA LYS A 193 16.43 16.53 3.95
C LYS A 193 16.69 15.09 3.53
N ILE A 194 15.96 14.57 2.55
CA ILE A 194 16.20 13.23 1.97
C ILE A 194 17.62 13.17 1.40
N PHE A 195 18.02 14.17 0.62
CA PHE A 195 19.36 14.25 0.05
C PHE A 195 20.44 14.22 1.13
N ASN A 196 20.29 15.02 2.19
CA ASN A 196 21.21 15.05 3.32
C ASN A 196 21.33 13.70 4.06
N ILE A 197 20.24 12.92 4.13
CA ILE A 197 20.27 11.57 4.72
C ILE A 197 21.11 10.65 3.83
N PHE A 198 20.94 10.71 2.50
CA PHE A 198 21.76 9.92 1.57
C PHE A 198 23.25 10.26 1.69
N ASP A 199 23.59 11.54 1.68
CA ASP A 199 24.95 12.01 1.80
C ASP A 199 25.65 11.48 3.08
N LYS A 200 24.99 11.62 4.22
CA LYS A 200 25.56 11.25 5.53
C LYS A 200 25.44 9.76 5.87
N GLN A 201 24.50 9.04 5.31
CA GLN A 201 24.13 7.71 5.78
C GLN A 201 24.02 6.64 4.68
N HIS A 202 24.62 6.87 3.49
CA HIS A 202 24.52 5.93 2.36
C HIS A 202 24.91 4.48 2.70
N LYS A 203 25.98 4.28 3.50
CA LYS A 203 26.40 2.95 3.96
C LYS A 203 25.33 2.25 4.80
N GLN A 204 24.58 2.99 5.62
CA GLN A 204 23.50 2.45 6.45
C GLN A 204 22.27 2.13 5.60
N ILE A 205 22.00 2.92 4.56
CA ILE A 205 20.93 2.68 3.60
C ILE A 205 21.19 1.36 2.86
N LEU A 206 22.39 1.15 2.34
CA LEU A 206 22.80 -0.09 1.66
C LEU A 206 22.69 -1.32 2.57
N LYS A 207 22.99 -1.18 3.86
CA LYS A 207 22.82 -2.22 4.88
C LYS A 207 21.36 -2.36 5.35
N ARG A 208 20.42 -1.65 4.75
CA ARG A 208 19.00 -1.62 5.12
C ARG A 208 18.78 -1.34 6.62
N ASN A 209 19.57 -0.41 7.19
CA ASN A 209 19.39 -0.02 8.59
C ASN A 209 17.96 0.47 8.80
N GLN A 210 17.23 -0.22 9.67
CA GLN A 210 15.79 -0.02 9.84
C GLN A 210 15.43 1.43 10.23
N ARG A 211 16.22 2.07 11.10
CA ARG A 211 15.96 3.44 11.55
C ARG A 211 16.09 4.44 10.41
N VAL A 212 17.14 4.29 9.59
CA VAL A 212 17.41 5.18 8.45
C VAL A 212 16.34 4.98 7.37
N ILE A 213 15.97 3.74 7.08
CA ILE A 213 14.90 3.42 6.13
C ILE A 213 13.55 3.97 6.60
N GLU A 214 13.20 3.84 7.88
CA GLU A 214 11.97 4.44 8.44
C GLU A 214 11.96 5.97 8.33
N GLU A 215 13.12 6.61 8.48
CA GLU A 215 13.24 8.05 8.30
C GLU A 215 13.02 8.46 6.84
N LEU A 216 13.67 7.77 5.90
CA LEU A 216 13.50 7.98 4.47
C LEU A 216 12.04 7.78 4.02
N ILE A 217 11.40 6.69 4.45
CA ILE A 217 9.99 6.42 4.17
C ILE A 217 9.13 7.59 4.68
N HIS A 218 9.35 8.05 5.89
CA HIS A 218 8.57 9.14 6.47
C HIS A 218 8.71 10.44 5.68
N GLU A 219 9.94 10.83 5.34
CA GLU A 219 10.17 12.06 4.58
C GLU A 219 9.61 11.97 3.15
N SER A 220 9.70 10.78 2.51
CA SER A 220 9.10 10.54 1.20
C SER A 220 7.58 10.62 1.24
N VAL A 221 6.95 9.95 2.21
CA VAL A 221 5.48 9.99 2.37
C VAL A 221 5.00 11.43 2.66
N LYS A 222 5.73 12.21 3.46
CA LYS A 222 5.42 13.62 3.68
C LYS A 222 5.50 14.44 2.39
N THR A 223 6.54 14.20 1.60
CA THR A 223 6.73 14.88 0.33
C THR A 223 5.60 14.53 -0.64
N LYS A 224 5.33 13.23 -0.82
CA LYS A 224 4.22 12.77 -1.69
C LYS A 224 2.87 13.29 -1.22
N ALA A 225 2.60 13.23 0.09
CA ALA A 225 1.35 13.76 0.65
C ALA A 225 1.14 15.23 0.35
N LYS A 226 2.20 16.05 0.42
CA LYS A 226 2.13 17.46 0.05
C LYS A 226 1.81 17.63 -1.43
N ILE A 227 2.53 16.94 -2.32
CA ILE A 227 2.31 17.01 -3.76
C ILE A 227 0.85 16.67 -4.12
N VAL A 228 0.33 15.53 -3.65
CA VAL A 228 -1.03 15.10 -3.98
C VAL A 228 -2.13 15.92 -3.27
N THR A 229 -1.79 16.68 -2.24
CA THR A 229 -2.73 17.63 -1.62
C THR A 229 -2.82 18.91 -2.45
N GLU A 230 -1.71 19.38 -3.02
CA GLU A 230 -1.65 20.56 -3.89
C GLU A 230 -2.19 20.23 -5.29
N ASP A 231 -1.90 19.04 -5.81
CA ASP A 231 -2.36 18.53 -7.12
C ASP A 231 -2.69 17.02 -7.02
N GLU A 232 -3.97 16.71 -6.83
CA GLU A 232 -4.45 15.31 -6.70
C GLU A 232 -4.18 14.49 -7.96
N ARG A 233 -4.12 15.12 -9.12
CA ARG A 233 -3.88 14.46 -10.42
C ARG A 233 -2.41 14.34 -10.77
N GLU A 234 -1.55 15.14 -10.14
CA GLU A 234 -0.12 15.21 -10.43
C GLU A 234 0.16 15.51 -11.93
N LEU A 235 -0.44 16.58 -12.45
CA LEU A 235 -0.35 17.04 -13.83
C LEU A 235 0.92 17.89 -14.06
#